data_2b7ada7edbcfd1b1f159ec3faebbcc3a
#
_entry.id   2b7ada7edbcfd1b1f159ec3faebbcc3a
#
_cell.length_a   1.000
_cell.length_b   1.000
_cell.length_c   1.000
_cell.angle_alpha   90.00
_cell.angle_beta   90.00
_cell.angle_gamma   90.00
#
_symmetry.space_group_name_H-M   'P 1'
#
loop_
_entity.id
_entity.type
_entity.pdbx_description
1 polymer ?
#
loop_
_entity_poly.entity_id
_entity_poly.type
_entity_poly.pdbx_seq_one_letter_code
_entity_poly.pdbx_strand_id
1 'polypeptide(L)'
;MRKIVSLFAALALVLALGGCGGGKSVPRRKTVNSEERQFVQPAEGDIIAIFETSLGEIRAVLYPDAAPMAVNNFAGLARTGYYDGTVIWRAEYGFVVQGGDADGTGSGGGTIWSNNPYPLEASDSLRHYAGALCAAFSAQGGTGQFYFVQALPDSVDKTLQSQLTEAGYPEEQVAAYMAAGGLPYLDNTDTVFGQVYQGMEVVDAIACADTVKTEDGTDTFRPAEDIVISHITVTTYQAEE
;
A
#
# COMPACT_ATOMS: atom_id res chain seq x y z
N MET A 1 -31.23 12.75 40.12
CA MET A 1 -31.07 12.19 38.79
C MET A 1 -29.58 12.03 38.52
N ARG A 2 -29.06 10.80 38.66
CA ARG A 2 -27.63 10.47 38.48
C ARG A 2 -27.39 10.25 36.98
N LYS A 3 -26.50 11.05 36.38
CA LYS A 3 -26.00 10.84 35.02
C LYS A 3 -25.00 9.68 35.05
N ILE A 4 -25.35 8.59 34.39
CA ILE A 4 -24.43 7.47 34.15
C ILE A 4 -23.58 7.87 32.94
N VAL A 5 -22.32 8.16 33.18
CA VAL A 5 -21.30 8.33 32.13
C VAL A 5 -20.82 6.93 31.76
N SER A 6 -21.26 6.43 30.62
CA SER A 6 -20.73 5.19 30.03
C SER A 6 -19.35 5.47 29.46
N LEU A 7 -18.34 5.01 30.18
CA LEU A 7 -16.95 4.99 29.73
C LEU A 7 -16.79 3.78 28.80
N PHE A 8 -16.85 3.98 27.48
CA PHE A 8 -16.41 2.99 26.52
C PHE A 8 -14.89 2.94 26.55
N ALA A 9 -14.35 1.98 27.28
CA ALA A 9 -12.96 1.62 27.20
C ALA A 9 -12.75 0.90 25.85
N ALA A 10 -12.15 1.57 24.90
CA ALA A 10 -11.60 0.94 23.71
C ALA A 10 -10.47 0.01 24.16
N LEU A 11 -10.77 -1.28 24.24
CA LEU A 11 -9.80 -2.34 24.49
C LEU A 11 -8.96 -2.48 23.22
N ALA A 12 -7.85 -1.77 23.17
CA ALA A 12 -6.82 -2.03 22.16
C ALA A 12 -6.30 -3.46 22.38
N LEU A 13 -6.80 -4.38 21.58
CA LEU A 13 -6.28 -5.74 21.52
C LEU A 13 -4.90 -5.66 20.83
N VAL A 14 -3.86 -5.47 21.62
CA VAL A 14 -2.49 -5.67 21.17
C VAL A 14 -2.34 -7.18 20.92
N LEU A 15 -2.68 -7.62 19.72
CA LEU A 15 -2.25 -8.91 19.22
C LEU A 15 -0.73 -8.89 19.25
N ALA A 16 -0.13 -9.73 20.07
CA ALA A 16 1.29 -10.03 20.00
C ALA A 16 1.53 -10.61 18.60
N LEU A 17 1.93 -9.75 17.66
CA LEU A 17 2.37 -10.16 16.35
C LEU A 17 3.55 -11.11 16.57
N GLY A 18 3.36 -12.38 16.23
CA GLY A 18 4.40 -13.39 16.29
C GLY A 18 5.64 -12.86 15.60
N GLY A 19 6.81 -13.14 16.18
CA GLY A 19 8.08 -12.60 15.70
C GLY A 19 8.23 -12.83 14.20
N CYS A 20 8.73 -11.81 13.50
CA CYS A 20 9.09 -11.90 12.10
C CYS A 20 10.05 -13.07 11.88
N GLY A 21 9.77 -13.96 10.90
CA GLY A 21 10.65 -15.04 10.53
C GLY A 21 11.95 -14.55 9.89
N GLY A 22 13.03 -15.31 10.04
CA GLY A 22 14.25 -15.11 9.22
C GLY A 22 15.02 -13.81 9.43
N GLY A 23 14.96 -13.19 10.62
CA GLY A 23 15.74 -11.97 10.93
C GLY A 23 15.07 -10.66 10.47
N LYS A 24 13.89 -10.71 9.88
CA LYS A 24 13.06 -9.54 9.60
C LYS A 24 12.50 -8.97 10.92
N SER A 25 12.22 -7.68 10.97
CA SER A 25 11.54 -7.02 12.10
C SER A 25 10.63 -5.92 11.58
N VAL A 26 9.48 -5.75 12.23
CA VAL A 26 8.57 -4.63 11.91
C VAL A 26 9.35 -3.32 12.09
N PRO A 27 9.50 -2.51 11.04
CA PRO A 27 10.30 -1.30 11.11
C PRO A 27 9.63 -0.26 12.02
N ARG A 28 10.44 0.50 12.76
CA ARG A 28 9.93 1.63 13.55
C ARG A 28 9.83 2.85 12.64
N ARG A 29 8.62 3.14 12.19
CA ARG A 29 8.33 4.32 11.36
C ARG A 29 8.17 5.57 12.23
N LYS A 30 8.60 6.71 11.70
CA LYS A 30 8.38 8.03 12.28
C LYS A 30 7.26 8.73 11.52
N THR A 31 6.58 9.66 12.19
CA THR A 31 5.68 10.57 11.50
C THR A 31 6.46 11.43 10.52
N VAL A 32 6.03 11.48 9.28
CA VAL A 32 6.61 12.32 8.24
C VAL A 32 5.92 13.68 8.29
N ASN A 33 6.68 14.73 8.63
CA ASN A 33 6.19 16.11 8.59
C ASN A 33 6.52 16.67 7.20
N SER A 34 5.57 16.60 6.28
CA SER A 34 5.68 17.12 4.92
C SER A 34 4.33 17.66 4.47
N GLU A 35 4.33 18.69 3.64
CA GLU A 35 3.13 19.23 2.98
C GLU A 35 2.81 18.48 1.68
N GLU A 36 3.65 17.52 1.27
CA GLU A 36 3.34 16.61 0.16
C GLU A 36 2.00 15.92 0.42
N ARG A 37 1.13 15.95 -0.59
CA ARG A 37 -0.27 15.48 -0.46
C ARG A 37 -0.40 14.04 0.08
N GLN A 38 0.60 13.20 -0.15
CA GLN A 38 0.62 11.81 0.32
C GLN A 38 0.84 11.68 1.83
N PHE A 39 1.26 12.74 2.53
CA PHE A 39 1.45 12.76 3.98
C PHE A 39 0.40 13.62 4.72
N VAL A 40 -0.52 14.20 3.98
CA VAL A 40 -1.66 14.93 4.55
C VAL A 40 -2.78 13.94 4.87
N GLN A 41 -3.38 14.07 6.05
CA GLN A 41 -4.56 13.27 6.42
C GLN A 41 -5.72 13.55 5.46
N PRO A 42 -6.56 12.55 5.14
CA PRO A 42 -7.71 12.79 4.27
C PRO A 42 -8.66 13.82 4.87
N ALA A 43 -9.21 14.66 4.00
CA ALA A 43 -10.25 15.63 4.33
C ALA A 43 -11.65 15.05 4.08
N GLU A 44 -12.65 15.68 4.67
CA GLU A 44 -14.07 15.35 4.45
C GLU A 44 -14.38 15.27 2.94
N GLY A 45 -14.91 14.14 2.50
CA GLY A 45 -15.26 13.89 1.10
C GLY A 45 -14.16 13.30 0.23
N ASP A 46 -12.91 13.18 0.70
CA ASP A 46 -11.87 12.47 -0.02
C ASP A 46 -12.26 11.01 -0.23
N ILE A 47 -11.87 10.44 -1.36
CA ILE A 47 -12.12 9.02 -1.64
C ILE A 47 -11.07 8.19 -0.90
N ILE A 48 -11.54 7.22 -0.13
CA ILE A 48 -10.69 6.30 0.61
C ILE A 48 -11.01 4.84 0.26
N ALA A 49 -10.01 3.99 0.43
CA ALA A 49 -10.13 2.54 0.39
C ALA A 49 -9.81 1.96 1.76
N ILE A 50 -10.63 1.02 2.22
CA ILE A 50 -10.46 0.27 3.45
C ILE A 50 -10.26 -1.19 3.06
N PHE A 51 -9.10 -1.73 3.38
CA PHE A 51 -8.75 -3.13 3.13
C PHE A 51 -8.89 -3.91 4.43
N GLU A 52 -9.80 -4.84 4.47
CA GLU A 52 -9.93 -5.78 5.57
C GLU A 52 -9.09 -7.02 5.27
N THR A 53 -8.03 -7.23 6.03
CA THR A 53 -7.15 -8.39 5.85
C THR A 53 -7.15 -9.29 7.07
N SER A 54 -6.66 -10.53 6.90
CA SER A 54 -6.50 -11.47 8.02
C SER A 54 -5.49 -11.00 9.08
N LEU A 55 -4.65 -9.99 8.79
CA LEU A 55 -3.68 -9.41 9.72
C LEU A 55 -4.07 -8.02 10.24
N GLY A 56 -5.20 -7.47 9.79
CA GLY A 56 -5.70 -6.17 10.23
C GLY A 56 -6.21 -5.31 9.09
N GLU A 57 -6.61 -4.10 9.42
CA GLU A 57 -7.17 -3.14 8.51
C GLU A 57 -6.10 -2.16 8.01
N ILE A 58 -6.14 -1.85 6.70
CA ILE A 58 -5.30 -0.84 6.05
C ILE A 58 -6.24 0.19 5.41
N ARG A 59 -5.99 1.48 5.63
CA ARG A 59 -6.75 2.56 5.01
C ARG A 59 -5.85 3.44 4.16
N ALA A 60 -6.29 3.68 2.92
CA ALA A 60 -5.57 4.51 1.97
C ALA A 60 -6.48 5.60 1.39
N VAL A 61 -5.97 6.82 1.25
CA VAL A 61 -6.60 7.85 0.43
C VAL A 61 -6.31 7.56 -1.04
N LEU A 62 -7.28 7.79 -1.93
CA LEU A 62 -7.16 7.61 -3.37
C LEU A 62 -7.12 8.97 -4.08
N TYR A 63 -6.40 9.03 -5.20
CA TYR A 63 -6.16 10.27 -5.96
C TYR A 63 -6.73 10.20 -7.39
N PRO A 64 -8.08 10.30 -7.56
CA PRO A 64 -8.72 10.17 -8.87
C PRO A 64 -8.39 11.33 -9.83
N ASP A 65 -7.93 12.47 -9.30
CA ASP A 65 -7.46 13.60 -10.10
C ASP A 65 -6.11 13.33 -10.78
N ALA A 66 -5.25 12.54 -10.16
CA ALA A 66 -3.91 12.20 -10.66
C ALA A 66 -3.86 10.86 -11.40
N ALA A 67 -4.70 9.90 -11.01
CA ALA A 67 -4.75 8.55 -11.58
C ALA A 67 -6.20 8.07 -11.79
N PRO A 68 -6.98 8.74 -12.66
CA PRO A 68 -8.40 8.46 -12.82
C PRO A 68 -8.72 7.03 -13.29
N MET A 69 -7.92 6.44 -14.17
CA MET A 69 -8.17 5.09 -14.66
C MET A 69 -7.85 4.04 -13.60
N ALA A 70 -6.71 4.17 -12.91
CA ALA A 70 -6.33 3.26 -11.84
C ALA A 70 -7.35 3.28 -10.69
N VAL A 71 -7.76 4.47 -10.23
CA VAL A 71 -8.78 4.61 -9.17
C VAL A 71 -10.12 4.06 -9.63
N ASN A 72 -10.56 4.36 -10.87
CA ASN A 72 -11.84 3.87 -11.38
C ASN A 72 -11.86 2.34 -11.52
N ASN A 73 -10.77 1.76 -12.05
CA ASN A 73 -10.62 0.31 -12.14
C ASN A 73 -10.66 -0.35 -10.76
N PHE A 74 -9.82 0.12 -9.84
CA PHE A 74 -9.73 -0.40 -8.48
C PHE A 74 -11.09 -0.32 -7.76
N ALA A 75 -11.73 0.86 -7.75
CA ALA A 75 -13.01 1.07 -7.11
C ALA A 75 -14.14 0.25 -7.75
N GLY A 76 -14.12 0.10 -9.07
CA GLY A 76 -15.07 -0.72 -9.81
C GLY A 76 -14.95 -2.20 -9.48
N LEU A 77 -13.73 -2.73 -9.43
CA LEU A 77 -13.44 -4.11 -9.04
C LEU A 77 -13.81 -4.36 -7.57
N ALA A 78 -13.45 -3.46 -6.65
CA ALA A 78 -13.82 -3.55 -5.24
C ALA A 78 -15.34 -3.63 -5.06
N ARG A 79 -16.10 -2.77 -5.75
CA ARG A 79 -17.57 -2.74 -5.68
C ARG A 79 -18.22 -4.04 -6.14
N THR A 80 -17.59 -4.78 -7.04
CA THR A 80 -18.11 -6.07 -7.52
C THR A 80 -17.66 -7.26 -6.66
N GLY A 81 -16.90 -7.03 -5.59
CA GLY A 81 -16.34 -8.09 -4.75
C GLY A 81 -15.21 -8.87 -5.42
N TYR A 82 -14.58 -8.31 -6.46
CA TYR A 82 -13.48 -8.98 -7.18
C TYR A 82 -12.32 -9.36 -6.27
N TYR A 83 -12.06 -8.54 -5.24
CA TYR A 83 -10.96 -8.75 -4.29
C TYR A 83 -11.32 -9.64 -3.10
N ASP A 84 -12.60 -9.96 -2.92
CA ASP A 84 -13.08 -10.70 -1.74
C ASP A 84 -12.54 -12.13 -1.75
N GLY A 85 -11.83 -12.50 -0.70
CA GLY A 85 -11.20 -13.81 -0.56
C GLY A 85 -9.91 -13.98 -1.36
N THR A 86 -9.43 -12.94 -2.08
CA THR A 86 -8.12 -13.00 -2.73
C THR A 86 -6.98 -12.93 -1.70
N VAL A 87 -5.78 -13.30 -2.11
CA VAL A 87 -4.62 -13.34 -1.22
C VAL A 87 -3.55 -12.32 -1.61
N ILE A 88 -2.76 -11.92 -0.62
CA ILE A 88 -1.46 -11.30 -0.88
C ILE A 88 -0.55 -12.40 -1.41
N TRP A 89 -0.20 -12.33 -2.68
CA TRP A 89 0.59 -13.37 -3.33
C TRP A 89 2.11 -13.08 -3.32
N ARG A 90 2.50 -11.82 -2.99
CA ARG A 90 3.91 -11.40 -2.84
C ARG A 90 4.06 -10.50 -1.64
N ALA A 91 4.97 -10.86 -0.73
CA ALA A 91 5.35 -10.09 0.46
C ALA A 91 6.87 -10.01 0.52
N GLU A 92 7.44 -8.98 -0.09
CA GLU A 92 8.89 -8.77 -0.17
C GLU A 92 9.32 -7.67 0.77
N TYR A 93 9.98 -8.07 1.85
CA TYR A 93 10.42 -7.15 2.91
C TYR A 93 11.42 -6.12 2.39
N GLY A 94 11.16 -4.86 2.66
CA GLY A 94 11.95 -3.72 2.16
C GLY A 94 11.60 -3.29 0.74
N PHE A 95 10.55 -3.90 0.13
CA PHE A 95 10.13 -3.62 -1.23
C PHE A 95 8.62 -3.41 -1.32
N VAL A 96 7.82 -4.46 -1.55
CA VAL A 96 6.37 -4.34 -1.78
C VAL A 96 5.57 -5.46 -1.12
N VAL A 97 4.29 -5.15 -0.86
CA VAL A 97 3.22 -6.10 -0.53
C VAL A 97 2.20 -6.05 -1.65
N GLN A 98 2.04 -7.13 -2.42
CA GLN A 98 1.26 -7.15 -3.66
C GLN A 98 0.12 -8.17 -3.61
N GLY A 99 -1.04 -7.74 -4.08
CA GLY A 99 -2.26 -8.52 -4.19
C GLY A 99 -3.10 -8.14 -5.42
N GLY A 100 -4.39 -8.49 -5.40
CA GLY A 100 -5.33 -8.11 -6.46
C GLY A 100 -5.32 -9.04 -7.68
N ASP A 101 -4.70 -10.21 -7.55
CA ASP A 101 -4.84 -11.32 -8.49
C ASP A 101 -5.88 -12.32 -7.96
N ALA A 102 -6.96 -12.52 -8.69
CA ALA A 102 -8.03 -13.43 -8.29
C ALA A 102 -7.55 -14.89 -8.12
N ASP A 103 -6.56 -15.30 -8.91
CA ASP A 103 -6.00 -16.64 -8.88
C ASP A 103 -4.85 -16.76 -7.86
N GLY A 104 -4.36 -15.66 -7.30
CA GLY A 104 -3.25 -15.63 -6.34
C GLY A 104 -1.92 -16.13 -6.88
N THR A 105 -1.74 -16.15 -8.21
CA THR A 105 -0.54 -16.65 -8.90
C THR A 105 0.45 -15.57 -9.28
N GLY A 106 -0.02 -14.31 -9.30
CA GLY A 106 0.71 -13.16 -9.83
C GLY A 106 0.61 -12.99 -11.34
N SER A 107 -0.06 -13.92 -12.03
CA SER A 107 -0.19 -13.91 -13.50
C SER A 107 -1.56 -13.42 -13.98
N GLY A 108 -2.54 -13.32 -13.08
CA GLY A 108 -3.89 -12.87 -13.37
C GLY A 108 -4.06 -11.36 -13.21
N GLY A 109 -5.30 -10.93 -13.25
CA GLY A 109 -5.70 -9.54 -13.02
C GLY A 109 -6.78 -9.11 -14.01
N GLY A 110 -7.96 -8.77 -13.48
CA GLY A 110 -9.07 -8.27 -14.28
C GLY A 110 -9.06 -6.75 -14.43
N THR A 111 -9.90 -6.24 -15.31
CA THR A 111 -10.27 -4.83 -15.34
C THR A 111 -11.77 -4.69 -15.55
N ILE A 112 -12.31 -3.52 -15.18
CA ILE A 112 -13.71 -3.18 -15.46
C ILE A 112 -13.99 -3.01 -16.96
N TRP A 113 -12.95 -3.00 -17.78
CA TRP A 113 -13.04 -2.86 -19.26
C TRP A 113 -12.86 -4.21 -19.97
N SER A 114 -13.59 -5.24 -19.51
CA SER A 114 -13.53 -6.58 -20.10
C SER A 114 -12.11 -7.16 -20.15
N ASN A 115 -11.36 -6.96 -19.08
CA ASN A 115 -9.96 -7.38 -18.91
C ASN A 115 -8.96 -6.72 -19.87
N ASN A 116 -9.33 -5.63 -20.57
CA ASN A 116 -8.37 -4.85 -21.31
C ASN A 116 -7.51 -4.01 -20.35
N PRO A 117 -6.19 -4.12 -20.39
CA PRO A 117 -5.28 -3.32 -19.57
C PRO A 117 -5.43 -1.82 -19.87
N TYR A 118 -5.11 -0.99 -18.88
CA TYR A 118 -5.13 0.47 -19.03
C TYR A 118 -3.71 1.05 -19.03
N PRO A 119 -3.52 2.22 -19.65
CA PRO A 119 -2.21 2.84 -19.79
C PRO A 119 -1.68 3.35 -18.45
N LEU A 120 -0.37 3.57 -18.40
CA LEU A 120 0.32 4.21 -17.28
C LEU A 120 -0.21 5.64 -17.08
N GLU A 121 -0.49 6.00 -15.84
CA GLU A 121 -0.82 7.35 -15.40
C GLU A 121 0.29 7.85 -14.48
N ALA A 122 1.35 8.39 -15.08
CA ALA A 122 2.46 8.99 -14.34
C ALA A 122 2.08 10.39 -13.85
N SER A 123 2.44 10.73 -12.63
CA SER A 123 2.16 12.01 -12.02
C SER A 123 3.36 12.55 -11.26
N ASP A 124 3.74 13.81 -11.53
CA ASP A 124 4.81 14.46 -10.77
C ASP A 124 4.42 14.84 -9.34
N SER A 125 3.13 14.75 -9.01
CA SER A 125 2.61 15.02 -7.66
C SER A 125 2.46 13.78 -6.79
N LEU A 126 2.74 12.58 -7.31
CA LEU A 126 2.69 11.31 -6.60
C LEU A 126 3.99 10.54 -6.78
N ARG A 127 4.49 9.99 -5.70
CA ARG A 127 5.77 9.30 -5.63
C ARG A 127 5.63 7.94 -4.94
N HIS A 128 6.58 7.04 -5.19
CA HIS A 128 6.65 5.74 -4.53
C HIS A 128 7.25 5.85 -3.12
N TYR A 129 6.69 6.74 -2.30
CA TYR A 129 7.00 6.80 -0.87
C TYR A 129 6.55 5.51 -0.16
N ALA A 130 7.13 5.20 0.98
CA ALA A 130 6.58 4.13 1.82
C ALA A 130 5.10 4.38 2.13
N GLY A 131 4.28 3.35 1.96
CA GLY A 131 2.82 3.43 2.07
C GLY A 131 2.10 3.85 0.78
N ALA A 132 2.80 4.18 -0.32
CA ALA A 132 2.14 4.43 -1.59
C ALA A 132 1.37 3.17 -2.04
N LEU A 133 0.13 3.37 -2.51
CA LEU A 133 -0.70 2.35 -3.14
C LEU A 133 -0.60 2.53 -4.65
N CYS A 134 -0.09 1.50 -5.32
CA CYS A 134 0.29 1.54 -6.72
C CYS A 134 -0.40 0.44 -7.51
N ALA A 135 -0.73 0.71 -8.76
CA ALA A 135 -1.13 -0.31 -9.71
C ALA A 135 0.10 -1.03 -10.25
N ALA A 136 0.10 -2.35 -10.23
CA ALA A 136 1.18 -3.13 -10.81
C ALA A 136 1.04 -3.15 -12.34
N PHE A 137 2.12 -2.79 -13.03
CA PHE A 137 2.13 -2.71 -14.49
C PHE A 137 2.90 -3.89 -15.11
N SER A 138 2.40 -4.35 -16.22
CA SER A 138 3.08 -5.27 -17.13
C SER A 138 3.40 -4.55 -18.45
N ALA A 139 4.06 -5.24 -19.36
CA ALA A 139 4.28 -4.72 -20.73
C ALA A 139 2.96 -4.43 -21.47
N GLN A 140 1.84 -4.98 -21.03
CA GLN A 140 0.51 -4.78 -21.59
C GLN A 140 -0.24 -3.62 -20.95
N GLY A 141 0.17 -3.17 -19.75
CA GLY A 141 -0.49 -2.12 -18.99
C GLY A 141 -0.91 -2.55 -17.59
N GLY A 142 -1.69 -1.71 -16.93
CA GLY A 142 -2.26 -1.95 -15.59
C GLY A 142 -3.49 -2.86 -15.64
N THR A 143 -3.66 -3.64 -14.58
CA THR A 143 -4.81 -4.54 -14.37
C THR A 143 -5.44 -4.33 -12.99
N GLY A 144 -6.07 -5.35 -12.41
CA GLY A 144 -6.58 -5.32 -11.04
C GLY A 144 -5.52 -5.50 -9.96
N GLN A 145 -4.29 -5.87 -10.33
CA GLN A 145 -3.24 -6.04 -9.35
C GLN A 145 -2.74 -4.70 -8.81
N PHE A 146 -2.52 -4.66 -7.51
CA PHE A 146 -1.98 -3.50 -6.80
C PHE A 146 -0.88 -3.92 -5.83
N TYR A 147 -0.06 -2.96 -5.41
CA TYR A 147 0.88 -3.17 -4.32
C TYR A 147 0.98 -1.95 -3.39
N PHE A 148 1.32 -2.22 -2.15
CA PHE A 148 1.77 -1.21 -1.19
C PHE A 148 3.30 -1.16 -1.21
N VAL A 149 3.86 0.04 -1.27
CA VAL A 149 5.30 0.25 -1.09
C VAL A 149 5.64 0.02 0.38
N GLN A 150 6.43 -1.03 0.65
CA GLN A 150 6.85 -1.38 2.02
C GLN A 150 8.29 -0.95 2.31
N ALA A 151 8.87 -0.07 1.51
CA ALA A 151 10.25 0.38 1.70
C ALA A 151 10.57 0.72 3.17
N LEU A 152 11.79 0.40 3.58
CA LEU A 152 12.26 0.68 4.94
C LEU A 152 12.49 2.19 5.15
N PRO A 153 12.41 2.70 6.38
CA PRO A 153 12.60 4.13 6.67
C PRO A 153 13.95 4.71 6.25
N ASP A 154 14.97 3.86 6.13
CA ASP A 154 16.35 4.23 5.74
C ASP A 154 16.70 3.76 4.32
N SER A 155 15.71 3.39 3.51
CA SER A 155 15.91 2.93 2.13
C SER A 155 16.46 4.00 1.20
N VAL A 156 16.27 5.28 1.55
CA VAL A 156 16.83 6.42 0.81
C VAL A 156 17.99 7.02 1.63
N ASP A 157 19.21 6.63 1.26
CA ASP A 157 20.44 7.12 1.89
C ASP A 157 20.94 8.43 1.26
N LYS A 158 22.08 8.95 1.75
CA LYS A 158 22.67 10.19 1.23
C LYS A 158 23.13 10.08 -0.23
N THR A 159 23.47 8.89 -0.70
CA THR A 159 23.88 8.66 -2.08
C THR A 159 22.67 8.81 -2.99
N LEU A 160 21.58 8.12 -2.65
CA LEU A 160 20.31 8.22 -3.39
C LEU A 160 19.71 9.62 -3.28
N GLN A 161 19.83 10.30 -2.13
CA GLN A 161 19.46 11.70 -1.96
C GLN A 161 20.15 12.60 -3.01
N SER A 162 21.48 12.45 -3.18
CA SER A 162 22.22 13.23 -4.18
C SER A 162 21.75 12.92 -5.59
N GLN A 163 21.52 11.66 -5.91
CA GLN A 163 21.00 11.23 -7.22
C GLN A 163 19.61 11.83 -7.53
N LEU A 164 18.70 11.86 -6.55
CA LEU A 164 17.40 12.48 -6.71
C LEU A 164 17.51 13.99 -6.98
N THR A 165 18.38 14.67 -6.23
CA THR A 165 18.65 16.10 -6.44
C THR A 165 19.22 16.37 -7.83
N GLU A 166 20.19 15.57 -8.28
CA GLU A 166 20.80 15.65 -9.62
C GLU A 166 19.77 15.33 -10.73
N ALA A 167 18.82 14.43 -10.46
CA ALA A 167 17.71 14.10 -11.36
C ALA A 167 16.63 15.19 -11.41
N GLY A 168 16.74 16.26 -10.61
CA GLY A 168 15.84 17.40 -10.62
C GLY A 168 14.56 17.22 -9.79
N TYR A 169 14.55 16.30 -8.82
CA TYR A 169 13.44 16.20 -7.88
C TYR A 169 13.34 17.47 -7.03
N PRO A 170 12.13 17.99 -6.78
CA PRO A 170 11.91 19.08 -5.83
C PRO A 170 12.50 18.76 -4.45
N GLU A 171 13.06 19.77 -3.77
CA GLU A 171 13.69 19.59 -2.45
C GLU A 171 12.76 18.94 -1.42
N GLU A 172 11.50 19.33 -1.41
CA GLU A 172 10.44 18.75 -0.55
C GLU A 172 10.20 17.27 -0.81
N GLN A 173 10.22 16.83 -2.08
CA GLN A 173 10.08 15.42 -2.42
C GLN A 173 11.32 14.61 -2.01
N VAL A 174 12.50 15.17 -2.20
CA VAL A 174 13.74 14.55 -1.71
C VAL A 174 13.72 14.43 -0.18
N ALA A 175 13.30 15.48 0.53
CA ALA A 175 13.16 15.46 1.98
C ALA A 175 12.11 14.43 2.44
N ALA A 176 10.99 14.32 1.74
CA ALA A 176 9.95 13.33 2.02
C ALA A 176 10.46 11.90 1.84
N TYR A 177 11.21 11.61 0.76
CA TYR A 177 11.87 10.32 0.57
C TYR A 177 12.85 9.98 1.68
N MET A 178 13.66 10.94 2.12
CA MET A 178 14.60 10.75 3.23
C MET A 178 13.90 10.48 4.57
N ALA A 179 12.70 11.04 4.76
CA ALA A 179 11.93 10.89 5.99
C ALA A 179 11.11 9.61 6.04
N ALA A 180 10.44 9.27 4.94
CA ALA A 180 9.52 8.14 4.84
C ALA A 180 10.20 6.84 4.42
N GLY A 181 11.28 6.93 3.63
CA GLY A 181 11.73 5.87 2.76
C GLY A 181 10.89 5.80 1.48
N GLY A 182 11.27 4.94 0.57
CA GLY A 182 10.54 4.76 -0.67
C GLY A 182 11.37 4.08 -1.76
N LEU A 183 10.79 3.99 -2.95
CA LEU A 183 11.34 3.32 -4.12
C LEU A 183 11.35 4.27 -5.32
N PRO A 184 12.18 5.35 -5.30
CA PRO A 184 12.12 6.40 -6.32
C PRO A 184 12.45 5.89 -7.73
N TYR A 185 13.11 4.75 -7.88
CA TYR A 185 13.36 4.13 -9.19
C TYR A 185 12.10 3.55 -9.85
N LEU A 186 10.99 3.44 -9.11
CA LEU A 186 9.68 3.07 -9.66
C LEU A 186 8.86 4.29 -10.12
N ASP A 187 9.30 5.51 -9.81
CA ASP A 187 8.62 6.71 -10.27
C ASP A 187 8.54 6.73 -11.80
N ASN A 188 7.35 7.02 -12.32
CA ASN A 188 7.04 6.99 -13.74
C ASN A 188 7.13 5.60 -14.43
N THR A 189 7.26 4.51 -13.67
CA THR A 189 7.20 3.14 -14.21
C THR A 189 5.89 2.44 -13.87
N ASP A 190 5.35 2.74 -12.70
CA ASP A 190 4.05 2.25 -12.23
C ASP A 190 3.17 3.44 -11.81
N THR A 191 1.86 3.26 -11.83
CA THR A 191 0.91 4.31 -11.43
C THR A 191 0.73 4.30 -9.92
N VAL A 192 1.14 5.37 -9.24
CA VAL A 192 0.71 5.65 -7.86
C VAL A 192 -0.69 6.23 -7.90
N PHE A 193 -1.65 5.61 -7.21
CA PHE A 193 -3.05 6.06 -7.20
C PHE A 193 -3.64 6.25 -5.80
N GLY A 194 -2.86 5.97 -4.75
CA GLY A 194 -3.27 6.18 -3.36
C GLY A 194 -2.10 6.22 -2.39
N GLN A 195 -2.40 6.47 -1.11
CA GLN A 195 -1.43 6.47 -0.01
C GLN A 195 -2.08 5.95 1.26
N VAL A 196 -1.41 5.05 1.95
CA VAL A 196 -1.81 4.58 3.28
C VAL A 196 -1.68 5.73 4.28
N TYR A 197 -2.78 6.05 4.97
CA TYR A 197 -2.81 7.02 6.05
C TYR A 197 -3.03 6.37 7.42
N GLN A 198 -3.49 5.09 7.45
CA GLN A 198 -3.66 4.30 8.66
C GLN A 198 -3.43 2.82 8.35
N GLY A 199 -2.83 2.06 9.28
CA GLY A 199 -2.59 0.63 9.11
C GLY A 199 -1.26 0.29 8.40
N MET A 200 -0.29 1.23 8.37
CA MET A 200 1.03 0.93 7.78
C MET A 200 1.77 -0.18 8.56
N GLU A 201 1.49 -0.33 9.84
CA GLU A 201 1.98 -1.43 10.68
C GLU A 201 1.45 -2.80 10.23
N VAL A 202 0.25 -2.84 9.62
CA VAL A 202 -0.30 -4.07 9.02
C VAL A 202 0.45 -4.40 7.73
N VAL A 203 0.74 -3.40 6.88
CA VAL A 203 1.58 -3.60 5.69
C VAL A 203 2.95 -4.14 6.08
N ASP A 204 3.56 -3.58 7.13
CA ASP A 204 4.85 -4.02 7.64
C ASP A 204 4.78 -5.44 8.21
N ALA A 205 3.70 -5.79 8.92
CA ALA A 205 3.48 -7.13 9.45
C ALA A 205 3.33 -8.17 8.32
N ILE A 206 2.59 -7.84 7.26
CA ILE A 206 2.46 -8.68 6.07
C ILE A 206 3.83 -8.95 5.43
N ALA A 207 4.65 -7.91 5.26
CA ALA A 207 5.98 -8.04 4.66
C ALA A 207 6.95 -8.86 5.54
N CYS A 208 6.72 -8.89 6.85
CA CYS A 208 7.48 -9.70 7.79
C CYS A 208 7.09 -11.18 7.78
N ALA A 209 5.97 -11.57 7.18
CA ALA A 209 5.51 -12.95 7.17
C ALA A 209 6.58 -13.91 6.61
N ASP A 210 6.57 -15.14 7.09
CA ASP A 210 7.38 -16.21 6.52
C ASP A 210 6.94 -16.46 5.07
N THR A 211 7.90 -16.77 4.23
CA THR A 211 7.69 -16.96 2.79
C THR A 211 8.07 -18.37 2.37
N VAL A 212 7.42 -18.86 1.32
CA VAL A 212 7.74 -20.14 0.69
C VAL A 212 9.07 -20.03 -0.02
N LYS A 213 9.92 -21.05 0.17
CA LYS A 213 11.19 -21.19 -0.56
C LYS A 213 11.12 -22.35 -1.52
N THR A 214 11.83 -22.22 -2.64
CA THR A 214 12.07 -23.31 -3.59
C THR A 214 13.01 -24.34 -2.97
N GLU A 215 13.17 -25.50 -3.64
CA GLU A 215 14.04 -26.59 -3.18
C GLU A 215 15.52 -26.17 -3.04
N ASP A 216 15.98 -25.22 -3.84
CA ASP A 216 17.34 -24.66 -3.78
C ASP A 216 17.47 -23.52 -2.73
N GLY A 217 16.40 -23.22 -1.99
CA GLY A 217 16.36 -22.21 -0.95
C GLY A 217 16.10 -20.79 -1.42
N THR A 218 15.81 -20.57 -2.71
CA THR A 218 15.43 -19.25 -3.25
C THR A 218 14.07 -18.83 -2.71
N ASP A 219 13.96 -17.59 -2.25
CA ASP A 219 12.69 -17.04 -1.74
C ASP A 219 11.73 -16.75 -2.91
N THR A 220 10.51 -17.22 -2.80
CA THR A 220 9.46 -16.93 -3.77
C THR A 220 8.68 -15.66 -3.43
N PHE A 221 8.94 -15.09 -2.25
CA PHE A 221 8.19 -13.98 -1.64
C PHE A 221 6.69 -14.23 -1.45
N ARG A 222 6.20 -15.44 -1.74
CA ARG A 222 4.84 -15.84 -1.42
C ARG A 222 4.74 -16.12 0.08
N PRO A 223 3.78 -15.53 0.80
CA PRO A 223 3.52 -15.88 2.20
C PRO A 223 3.31 -17.40 2.36
N ALA A 224 3.94 -17.99 3.39
CA ALA A 224 3.83 -19.42 3.68
C ALA A 224 2.42 -19.80 4.16
N GLU A 225 1.75 -18.86 4.82
CA GLU A 225 0.33 -18.93 5.18
C GLU A 225 -0.42 -17.86 4.38
N ASP A 226 -1.59 -18.20 3.84
CA ASP A 226 -2.36 -17.27 3.03
C ASP A 226 -2.80 -16.06 3.86
N ILE A 227 -2.42 -14.88 3.42
CA ILE A 227 -2.89 -13.61 3.96
C ILE A 227 -4.04 -13.14 3.10
N VAL A 228 -5.26 -13.29 3.62
CA VAL A 228 -6.50 -13.09 2.87
C VAL A 228 -6.97 -11.64 2.98
N ILE A 229 -7.39 -11.08 1.85
CA ILE A 229 -8.20 -9.85 1.78
C ILE A 229 -9.66 -10.28 1.86
N SER A 230 -10.31 -10.05 3.01
CA SER A 230 -11.70 -10.44 3.20
C SER A 230 -12.64 -9.52 2.44
N HIS A 231 -12.35 -8.23 2.40
CA HIS A 231 -13.13 -7.24 1.68
C HIS A 231 -12.34 -5.95 1.41
N ILE A 232 -12.69 -5.22 0.34
CA ILE A 232 -12.22 -3.86 0.10
C ILE A 232 -13.42 -2.94 -0.07
N THR A 233 -13.57 -1.98 0.84
CA THR A 233 -14.58 -0.92 0.74
C THR A 233 -13.97 0.34 0.15
N VAL A 234 -14.57 0.90 -0.90
CA VAL A 234 -14.23 2.24 -1.41
C VAL A 234 -15.38 3.19 -1.11
N THR A 235 -15.11 4.23 -0.34
CA THR A 235 -16.10 5.19 0.17
C THR A 235 -15.51 6.59 0.26
N THR A 236 -16.28 7.56 0.74
CA THR A 236 -15.79 8.90 1.08
C THR A 236 -15.38 8.97 2.55
N TYR A 237 -14.25 9.64 2.81
CA TYR A 237 -13.81 9.91 4.18
C TYR A 237 -14.82 10.82 4.88
N GLN A 238 -15.14 10.47 6.12
CA GLN A 238 -15.94 11.29 7.02
C GLN A 238 -15.13 11.49 8.30
N ALA A 239 -14.87 12.76 8.64
CA ALA A 239 -14.19 13.07 9.89
C ALA A 239 -15.04 12.60 11.08
N GLU A 240 -14.42 11.95 12.05
CA GLU A 240 -15.09 11.62 13.31
C GLU A 240 -15.35 12.91 14.08
N GLU A 241 -16.61 13.14 14.54
CA GLU A 241 -17.01 14.28 15.36
C GLU A 241 -16.40 14.23 16.78
#